data_bb3d970ac26a35aecc8169fadbb91602
#
_entry.id   bb3d970ac26a35aecc8169fadbb91602
#
_cell.length_a   1.000
_cell.length_b   1.000
_cell.length_c   1.000
_cell.angle_alpha   90.00
_cell.angle_beta   90.00
_cell.angle_gamma   90.00
#
_symmetry.space_group_name_H-M   'P 1'
#
loop_
_entity.id
_entity.type
_entity.pdbx_description
1 polymer ?
#
loop_
_entity_poly.entity_id
_entity_poly.type
_entity_poly.pdbx_seq_one_letter_code
_entity_poly.pdbx_strand_id
1 'polypeptide(L)'
;MANSLVVQDAHLIINDLYKMATGRENIKAVDTSSFVSVGETMLRTGVEPTLKALSQWCGRTYFEMEKYRSGAFRSIIENNERWGAITREIISLPMDAEASQDWNTNLNENQLDDGQSVDMYKINKPKVVELKFYGSTVLQSHITRFRDQLALAFSNEAEFLRFVSSYMTAYYNDIESRNEAKRRLTVLNFMAGLSSLGTNVVDLVIEYNTAYGTQLTRKQLLSPEYHRDFMAFVVARIKKDSKKMQDRTAKYHMNLTGKDILRFTRPENQKLLMYTDFWIDSETQVFPTVFNDEQLKIADKELVNGWQEFDSPAINITPNIIDANGVSKKAEKEVSIPYALGLLYDRRAMGVNNQWMYSADRKSTRLNSSHAT
;
A
#
# COMPACT_ATOMS: atom_id res chain seq x y z
N MET A 1 -18.01 -16.20 1.79
CA MET A 1 -18.73 -16.70 2.99
C MET A 1 -17.67 -17.09 3.99
N ALA A 2 -17.61 -16.42 5.13
CA ALA A 2 -16.68 -16.81 6.19
C ALA A 2 -17.18 -18.11 6.80
N ASN A 3 -16.43 -19.20 6.67
CA ASN A 3 -16.72 -20.44 7.38
C ASN A 3 -16.62 -20.15 8.89
N SER A 4 -17.76 -20.19 9.57
CA SER A 4 -17.77 -20.17 11.04
C SER A 4 -17.13 -21.48 11.54
N LEU A 5 -16.21 -21.37 12.48
CA LEU A 5 -15.64 -22.54 13.16
C LEU A 5 -16.76 -23.38 13.79
N VAL A 6 -16.74 -24.68 13.54
CA VAL A 6 -17.73 -25.64 14.04
C VAL A 6 -17.10 -26.44 15.18
N VAL A 7 -17.93 -27.10 16.03
CA VAL A 7 -17.47 -27.91 17.17
C VAL A 7 -16.45 -29.00 16.78
N GLN A 8 -16.57 -29.57 15.58
CA GLN A 8 -15.58 -30.51 15.05
C GLN A 8 -14.22 -29.91 14.84
N ASP A 9 -14.18 -28.63 14.48
CA ASP A 9 -12.92 -27.87 14.34
C ASP A 9 -12.24 -27.69 15.70
N ALA A 10 -13.04 -27.51 16.78
CA ALA A 10 -12.48 -27.40 18.13
C ALA A 10 -11.71 -28.66 18.54
N HIS A 11 -12.24 -29.83 18.25
CA HIS A 11 -11.58 -31.10 18.56
C HIS A 11 -10.29 -31.28 17.75
N LEU A 12 -10.31 -30.92 16.47
CA LEU A 12 -9.09 -30.94 15.64
C LEU A 12 -8.04 -29.97 16.16
N ILE A 13 -8.45 -28.74 16.44
CA ILE A 13 -7.53 -27.69 16.93
C ILE A 13 -6.90 -28.10 18.26
N ILE A 14 -7.68 -28.58 19.24
CA ILE A 14 -7.12 -28.94 20.54
C ILE A 14 -6.19 -30.15 20.45
N ASN A 15 -6.50 -31.12 19.57
CA ASN A 15 -5.62 -32.28 19.34
C ASN A 15 -4.27 -31.85 18.74
N ASP A 16 -4.29 -30.95 17.77
CA ASP A 16 -3.07 -30.38 17.19
C ASP A 16 -2.27 -29.59 18.22
N LEU A 17 -2.96 -28.77 19.03
CA LEU A 17 -2.34 -28.01 20.11
C LEU A 17 -1.71 -28.94 21.15
N TYR A 18 -2.41 -30.02 21.52
CA TYR A 18 -1.90 -31.01 22.45
C TYR A 18 -0.62 -31.67 21.92
N LYS A 19 -0.61 -32.07 20.66
CA LYS A 19 0.55 -32.63 19.98
C LYS A 19 1.72 -31.63 19.96
N MET A 20 1.45 -30.37 19.66
CA MET A 20 2.47 -29.31 19.61
C MET A 20 2.99 -28.93 21.00
N ALA A 21 2.14 -28.91 22.01
CA ALA A 21 2.52 -28.54 23.38
C ALA A 21 3.28 -29.67 24.13
N THR A 22 2.87 -30.93 23.91
CA THR A 22 3.40 -32.07 24.67
C THR A 22 4.35 -32.97 23.88
N GLY A 23 4.32 -32.88 22.55
CA GLY A 23 5.02 -33.81 21.64
C GLY A 23 4.42 -35.22 21.61
N ARG A 24 3.24 -35.42 22.16
CA ARG A 24 2.58 -36.73 22.32
C ARG A 24 1.22 -36.73 21.64
N GLU A 25 0.74 -37.91 21.21
CA GLU A 25 -0.59 -38.11 20.58
C GLU A 25 -1.42 -39.16 21.35
N ASN A 26 -1.15 -39.38 22.62
CA ASN A 26 -1.74 -40.47 23.41
C ASN A 26 -3.16 -40.15 23.89
N ILE A 27 -3.59 -38.93 23.88
CA ILE A 27 -4.94 -38.48 24.26
C ILE A 27 -5.54 -37.71 23.09
N LYS A 28 -6.80 -37.99 22.74
CA LYS A 28 -7.53 -37.30 21.68
C LYS A 28 -8.89 -36.84 22.20
N ALA A 29 -9.25 -35.60 21.88
CA ALA A 29 -10.57 -35.07 22.09
C ALA A 29 -11.52 -35.59 20.99
N VAL A 30 -12.58 -36.24 21.39
CA VAL A 30 -13.64 -36.79 20.50
C VAL A 30 -15.02 -36.28 20.93
N ASP A 31 -15.16 -35.96 22.19
CA ASP A 31 -16.37 -35.44 22.83
C ASP A 31 -16.03 -34.35 23.85
N THR A 32 -17.02 -33.67 24.43
CA THR A 32 -16.86 -32.60 25.38
C THR A 32 -16.05 -33.00 26.62
N SER A 33 -16.24 -34.22 27.10
CA SER A 33 -15.52 -34.68 28.31
C SER A 33 -14.04 -34.93 28.03
N SER A 34 -13.72 -35.53 26.89
CA SER A 34 -12.34 -35.72 26.43
C SER A 34 -11.68 -34.40 26.05
N PHE A 35 -12.43 -33.44 25.49
CA PHE A 35 -11.95 -32.09 25.19
C PHE A 35 -11.45 -31.38 26.47
N VAL A 36 -12.27 -31.34 27.51
CA VAL A 36 -11.91 -30.76 28.81
C VAL A 36 -10.70 -31.46 29.42
N SER A 37 -10.69 -32.82 29.39
CA SER A 37 -9.55 -33.59 29.89
C SER A 37 -8.24 -33.32 29.16
N VAL A 38 -8.26 -33.16 27.85
CA VAL A 38 -7.10 -32.77 27.04
C VAL A 38 -6.64 -31.35 27.44
N GLY A 39 -7.58 -30.40 27.59
CA GLY A 39 -7.30 -29.02 28.01
C GLY A 39 -6.65 -28.95 29.39
N GLU A 40 -7.21 -29.69 30.37
CA GLU A 40 -6.62 -29.80 31.73
C GLU A 40 -5.23 -30.42 31.68
N THR A 41 -5.02 -31.45 30.88
CA THR A 41 -3.70 -32.10 30.75
C THR A 41 -2.68 -31.13 30.15
N MET A 42 -3.06 -30.33 29.19
CA MET A 42 -2.21 -29.29 28.59
C MET A 42 -1.83 -28.23 29.64
N LEU A 43 -2.80 -27.76 30.43
CA LEU A 43 -2.55 -26.78 31.51
C LEU A 43 -1.65 -27.35 32.62
N ARG A 44 -1.77 -28.65 32.94
CA ARG A 44 -0.88 -29.34 33.90
C ARG A 44 0.54 -29.51 33.36
N THR A 45 0.68 -29.74 32.06
CA THR A 45 1.99 -29.82 31.40
C THR A 45 2.74 -28.47 31.43
N GLY A 46 1.97 -27.38 31.44
CA GLY A 46 2.48 -26.01 31.59
C GLY A 46 1.70 -25.05 30.69
N VAL A 47 1.47 -23.86 31.21
CA VAL A 47 0.79 -22.79 30.47
C VAL A 47 1.67 -22.26 29.33
N GLU A 48 2.96 -22.18 29.55
CA GLU A 48 3.93 -21.67 28.58
C GLU A 48 4.02 -22.56 27.32
N PRO A 49 4.17 -23.89 27.38
CA PRO A 49 4.12 -24.74 26.19
C PRO A 49 2.78 -24.64 25.45
N THR A 50 1.66 -24.54 26.19
CA THR A 50 0.33 -24.40 25.61
C THR A 50 0.15 -23.09 24.85
N LEU A 51 0.61 -21.96 25.42
CA LEU A 51 0.59 -20.66 24.74
C LEU A 51 1.51 -20.64 23.53
N LYS A 52 2.68 -21.27 23.63
CA LYS A 52 3.60 -21.41 22.49
C LYS A 52 3.00 -22.22 21.36
N ALA A 53 2.36 -23.34 21.67
CA ALA A 53 1.65 -24.16 20.69
C ALA A 53 0.50 -23.38 20.03
N LEU A 54 -0.31 -22.65 20.82
CA LEU A 54 -1.37 -21.79 20.32
C LEU A 54 -0.81 -20.69 19.40
N SER A 55 0.25 -20.03 19.79
CA SER A 55 0.91 -19.00 18.97
C SER A 55 1.42 -19.58 17.63
N GLN A 56 2.05 -20.75 17.66
CA GLN A 56 2.52 -21.43 16.44
C GLN A 56 1.37 -21.89 15.55
N TRP A 57 0.31 -22.41 16.16
CA TRP A 57 -0.88 -22.80 15.42
C TRP A 57 -1.54 -21.59 14.74
N CYS A 58 -1.74 -20.50 15.46
CA CYS A 58 -2.25 -19.25 14.93
C CYS A 58 -1.36 -18.72 13.81
N GLY A 59 -0.04 -18.75 13.97
CA GLY A 59 0.91 -18.31 12.95
C GLY A 59 0.87 -19.13 11.65
N ARG A 60 0.56 -20.43 11.74
CA ARG A 60 0.40 -21.30 10.56
C ARG A 60 -0.93 -21.08 9.86
N THR A 61 -2.01 -20.85 10.63
CA THR A 61 -3.37 -20.66 10.12
C THR A 61 -3.56 -19.26 9.56
N TYR A 62 -2.64 -18.33 9.85
CA TYR A 62 -2.66 -16.93 9.39
C TYR A 62 -2.81 -16.81 7.87
N PHE A 63 -2.23 -17.70 7.09
CA PHE A 63 -2.24 -17.61 5.62
C PHE A 63 -3.57 -18.03 4.97
N GLU A 64 -4.44 -18.68 5.68
CA GLU A 64 -5.71 -19.20 5.15
C GLU A 64 -6.94 -18.32 5.47
N MET A 65 -6.82 -17.39 6.41
CA MET A 65 -7.96 -16.62 6.91
C MET A 65 -7.80 -15.10 6.64
N GLU A 66 -8.19 -14.65 5.46
CA GLU A 66 -8.40 -13.22 5.21
C GLU A 66 -9.73 -12.77 5.82
N LYS A 67 -9.73 -12.16 7.02
CA LYS A 67 -10.96 -11.75 7.69
C LYS A 67 -11.34 -10.29 7.53
N TYR A 68 -10.37 -9.41 7.33
CA TYR A 68 -10.64 -7.99 7.18
C TYR A 68 -9.73 -7.39 6.12
N ARG A 69 -10.31 -6.65 5.21
CA ARG A 69 -9.57 -5.78 4.28
C ARG A 69 -9.99 -4.35 4.56
N SER A 70 -9.02 -3.51 4.86
CA SER A 70 -9.22 -2.07 4.97
C SER A 70 -9.99 -1.51 3.78
N GLY A 71 -10.87 -0.58 4.03
CA GLY A 71 -11.60 0.16 3.00
C GLY A 71 -10.73 1.11 2.19
N ALA A 72 -9.62 1.59 2.76
CA ALA A 72 -8.81 2.67 2.20
C ALA A 72 -7.48 2.19 1.60
N PHE A 73 -7.06 2.87 0.51
CA PHE A 73 -5.77 2.68 -0.16
C PHE A 73 -5.54 1.27 -0.72
N ARG A 74 -6.60 0.61 -1.21
CA ARG A 74 -6.53 -0.73 -1.82
C ARG A 74 -5.85 -0.75 -3.18
N SER A 75 -5.84 0.38 -3.86
CA SER A 75 -5.24 0.55 -5.18
C SER A 75 -3.72 0.46 -5.18
N ILE A 76 -3.08 0.55 -4.00
CA ILE A 76 -1.63 0.43 -3.85
C ILE A 76 -1.23 -1.05 -3.95
N ILE A 77 -0.19 -1.31 -4.74
CA ILE A 77 0.34 -2.66 -4.91
C ILE A 77 0.98 -3.11 -3.61
N GLU A 78 0.51 -4.26 -3.10
CA GLU A 78 1.16 -4.97 -2.02
C GLU A 78 1.84 -6.22 -2.55
N ASN A 79 3.14 -6.33 -2.32
CA ASN A 79 3.91 -7.52 -2.60
C ASN A 79 4.27 -8.19 -1.27
N ASN A 80 4.00 -9.49 -1.18
CA ASN A 80 4.42 -10.30 -0.04
C ASN A 80 5.61 -11.16 -0.47
N GLU A 81 6.81 -10.77 -0.08
CA GLU A 81 8.01 -11.47 -0.44
C GLU A 81 8.55 -12.27 0.74
N ARG A 82 8.85 -13.54 0.48
CA ARG A 82 9.45 -14.42 1.47
C ARG A 82 10.95 -14.21 1.60
N TRP A 83 11.60 -13.82 0.52
CA TRP A 83 13.06 -13.72 0.42
C TRP A 83 13.49 -12.39 -0.18
N GLY A 84 14.39 -11.71 0.50
CA GLY A 84 15.03 -10.50 0.00
C GLY A 84 14.45 -9.20 0.53
N ALA A 85 15.33 -8.25 0.80
CA ALA A 85 15.01 -6.91 1.28
C ALA A 85 15.10 -5.86 0.17
N ILE A 86 15.36 -6.26 -1.08
CA ILE A 86 15.66 -5.35 -2.19
C ILE A 86 14.65 -5.57 -3.30
N THR A 87 13.84 -4.57 -3.57
CA THR A 87 13.02 -4.49 -4.79
C THR A 87 13.79 -3.71 -5.85
N ARG A 88 13.82 -4.22 -7.07
CA ARG A 88 14.54 -3.60 -8.19
C ARG A 88 13.57 -3.23 -9.29
N GLU A 89 13.72 -2.03 -9.81
CA GLU A 89 13.11 -1.60 -11.06
C GLU A 89 14.20 -1.41 -12.10
N ILE A 90 14.12 -2.13 -13.21
CA ILE A 90 15.09 -2.06 -14.31
C ILE A 90 14.39 -1.43 -15.51
N ILE A 91 14.92 -0.31 -15.98
CA ILE A 91 14.39 0.44 -17.12
C ILE A 91 15.44 0.44 -18.20
N SER A 92 15.10 -0.12 -19.35
CA SER A 92 15.91 0.04 -20.57
C SER A 92 15.59 1.37 -21.22
N LEU A 93 16.59 2.21 -21.39
CA LEU A 93 16.44 3.46 -22.13
C LEU A 93 16.35 3.16 -23.63
N PRO A 94 15.48 3.86 -24.36
CA PRO A 94 15.47 3.75 -25.82
C PRO A 94 16.84 4.14 -26.37
N MET A 95 17.28 3.41 -27.36
CA MET A 95 18.44 3.81 -28.16
C MET A 95 17.96 4.88 -29.13
N ASP A 96 18.75 5.90 -29.29
CA ASP A 96 18.49 6.91 -30.30
C ASP A 96 18.66 6.24 -31.69
N ALA A 97 17.69 6.49 -32.57
CA ALA A 97 17.83 6.06 -33.95
C ALA A 97 18.96 6.87 -34.59
N GLU A 98 20.02 6.21 -34.96
CA GLU A 98 21.08 6.80 -35.76
C GLU A 98 20.67 6.72 -37.22
N ALA A 99 20.85 7.80 -37.98
CA ALA A 99 20.69 7.78 -39.42
C ALA A 99 21.72 6.78 -40.02
N SER A 100 21.28 6.06 -41.04
CA SER A 100 22.18 5.18 -41.79
C SER A 100 23.35 5.99 -42.37
N GLN A 101 24.56 5.48 -42.17
CA GLN A 101 25.74 6.07 -42.83
C GLN A 101 25.68 5.77 -44.30
N ASP A 102 25.62 6.80 -45.14
CA ASP A 102 25.53 6.68 -46.58
C ASP A 102 26.52 7.61 -47.27
N TRP A 103 27.06 7.18 -48.39
CA TRP A 103 28.08 7.88 -49.16
C TRP A 103 27.57 9.12 -49.90
N ASN A 104 26.26 9.25 -50.07
CA ASN A 104 25.76 10.16 -51.10
C ASN A 104 24.51 10.94 -50.73
N THR A 105 24.31 11.27 -49.46
CA THR A 105 23.13 12.09 -49.14
C THR A 105 23.50 13.39 -48.48
N ASN A 106 23.32 14.48 -49.21
CA ASN A 106 23.31 15.84 -48.68
C ASN A 106 22.23 16.07 -47.59
N LEU A 107 21.59 15.00 -47.10
CA LEU A 107 20.48 14.97 -46.16
C LEU A 107 20.83 14.33 -44.83
N ASN A 108 21.97 13.64 -44.72
CA ASN A 108 22.31 12.92 -43.50
C ASN A 108 23.45 13.57 -42.74
N GLU A 109 23.20 13.87 -41.46
CA GLU A 109 24.21 14.40 -40.51
C GLU A 109 25.38 13.44 -40.29
N ASN A 110 25.28 12.17 -40.71
CA ASN A 110 26.28 11.11 -40.56
C ASN A 110 26.92 10.71 -41.90
N GLN A 111 27.17 11.66 -42.76
CA GLN A 111 27.85 11.38 -44.03
C GLN A 111 29.29 10.87 -43.78
N LEU A 112 29.68 9.85 -44.49
CA LEU A 112 31.05 9.36 -44.48
C LEU A 112 31.94 10.27 -45.35
N ASP A 113 33.03 10.73 -44.80
CA ASP A 113 34.03 11.45 -45.54
C ASP A 113 34.87 10.54 -46.44
N ASP A 114 35.51 11.10 -47.46
CA ASP A 114 36.36 10.34 -48.37
C ASP A 114 37.47 9.63 -47.60
N GLY A 115 37.60 8.31 -47.79
CA GLY A 115 38.54 7.48 -47.08
C GLY A 115 38.07 6.86 -45.75
N GLN A 116 36.82 7.19 -45.30
CA GLN A 116 36.21 6.57 -44.14
C GLN A 116 35.39 5.33 -44.55
N SER A 117 35.30 4.37 -43.64
CA SER A 117 34.45 3.17 -43.80
C SER A 117 33.50 3.01 -42.64
N VAL A 118 32.36 2.37 -42.91
CA VAL A 118 31.42 1.99 -41.87
C VAL A 118 32.06 1.01 -40.92
N ASP A 119 32.03 1.27 -39.60
CA ASP A 119 32.47 0.32 -38.59
C ASP A 119 31.45 -0.82 -38.48
N MET A 120 31.70 -1.95 -39.14
CA MET A 120 30.84 -3.13 -39.09
C MET A 120 30.85 -3.84 -37.72
N TYR A 121 31.75 -3.49 -36.82
CA TYR A 121 31.89 -4.08 -35.50
C TYR A 121 31.37 -3.15 -34.38
N LYS A 122 30.77 -2.01 -34.72
CA LYS A 122 30.17 -1.09 -33.76
C LYS A 122 29.03 -1.79 -33.00
N ILE A 123 29.22 -2.07 -31.72
CA ILE A 123 28.22 -2.67 -30.84
C ILE A 123 27.51 -1.54 -30.07
N ASN A 124 26.26 -1.31 -30.40
CA ASN A 124 25.42 -0.38 -29.66
C ASN A 124 24.82 -1.10 -28.45
N LYS A 125 25.32 -0.82 -27.25
CA LYS A 125 24.81 -1.41 -26.00
C LYS A 125 23.63 -0.59 -25.49
N PRO A 126 22.49 -1.24 -25.17
CA PRO A 126 21.38 -0.51 -24.56
C PRO A 126 21.81 0.04 -23.20
N LYS A 127 21.43 1.28 -22.93
CA LYS A 127 21.62 1.91 -21.62
C LYS A 127 20.51 1.44 -20.70
N VAL A 128 20.87 0.93 -19.52
CA VAL A 128 19.93 0.46 -18.51
C VAL A 128 20.06 1.34 -17.27
N VAL A 129 18.92 1.72 -16.72
CA VAL A 129 18.84 2.39 -15.42
C VAL A 129 18.22 1.40 -14.43
N GLU A 130 18.90 1.17 -13.32
CA GLU A 130 18.41 0.35 -12.23
C GLU A 130 18.08 1.23 -11.03
N LEU A 131 16.86 1.11 -10.53
CA LEU A 131 16.41 1.72 -9.29
C LEU A 131 16.27 0.61 -8.23
N LYS A 132 16.96 0.78 -7.11
CA LYS A 132 16.95 -0.18 -6.00
C LYS A 132 16.25 0.42 -4.80
N PHE A 133 15.21 -0.26 -4.34
CA PHE A 133 14.52 0.06 -3.09
C PHE A 133 14.99 -0.90 -2.01
N TYR A 134 15.61 -0.38 -0.97
CA TYR A 134 16.14 -1.18 0.14
C TYR A 134 15.84 -0.52 1.48
N GLY A 135 15.98 -1.30 2.53
CA GLY A 135 15.63 -0.93 3.88
C GLY A 135 14.34 -1.61 4.33
N SER A 136 14.30 -2.01 5.59
CA SER A 136 13.13 -2.64 6.19
C SER A 136 12.88 -2.11 7.58
N THR A 137 11.61 -1.94 7.92
CA THR A 137 11.18 -1.64 9.28
C THR A 137 10.52 -2.87 9.87
N VAL A 138 11.08 -3.38 10.96
CA VAL A 138 10.50 -4.51 11.68
C VAL A 138 9.40 -4.01 12.59
N LEU A 139 8.19 -4.50 12.38
CA LEU A 139 7.04 -4.26 13.25
C LEU A 139 6.81 -5.49 14.12
N GLN A 140 6.64 -5.27 15.42
CA GLN A 140 6.35 -6.31 16.39
C GLN A 140 5.00 -6.02 17.03
N SER A 141 4.14 -7.03 17.09
CA SER A 141 2.91 -6.98 17.85
C SER A 141 3.02 -7.95 19.02
N HIS A 142 2.66 -7.50 20.21
CA HIS A 142 2.72 -8.29 21.43
C HIS A 142 1.31 -8.46 21.98
N ILE A 143 0.92 -9.71 22.24
CA ILE A 143 -0.34 -10.02 22.90
C ILE A 143 -0.02 -10.77 24.19
N THR A 144 -0.46 -10.21 25.30
CA THR A 144 -0.33 -10.83 26.62
C THR A 144 -1.60 -11.58 26.95
N ARG A 145 -1.48 -12.81 27.45
CA ARG A 145 -2.59 -13.65 27.90
C ARG A 145 -2.34 -14.13 29.30
N PHE A 146 -3.42 -14.24 30.06
CA PHE A 146 -3.36 -14.71 31.43
C PHE A 146 -3.82 -16.17 31.49
N ARG A 147 -3.26 -16.91 32.47
CA ARG A 147 -3.58 -18.33 32.69
C ARG A 147 -5.07 -18.58 32.87
N ASP A 148 -5.73 -17.70 33.66
CA ASP A 148 -7.15 -17.85 33.96
C ASP A 148 -8.06 -17.71 32.71
N GLN A 149 -7.68 -16.86 31.77
CA GLN A 149 -8.39 -16.75 30.49
C GLN A 149 -8.28 -18.04 29.66
N LEU A 150 -7.10 -18.65 29.67
CA LEU A 150 -6.87 -19.89 28.95
C LEU A 150 -7.58 -21.06 29.63
N ALA A 151 -7.57 -21.12 30.97
CA ALA A 151 -8.30 -22.12 31.74
C ALA A 151 -9.81 -22.05 31.51
N LEU A 152 -10.36 -20.82 31.46
CA LEU A 152 -11.77 -20.59 31.13
C LEU A 152 -12.10 -21.03 29.70
N ALA A 153 -11.22 -20.77 28.74
CA ALA A 153 -11.41 -21.19 27.36
C ALA A 153 -11.48 -22.72 27.20
N PHE A 154 -10.79 -23.48 28.04
CA PHE A 154 -10.84 -24.94 28.03
C PHE A 154 -12.05 -25.54 28.79
N SER A 155 -12.94 -24.71 29.32
CA SER A 155 -14.14 -25.19 30.02
C SER A 155 -15.13 -25.94 29.12
N ASN A 156 -15.24 -25.53 27.86
CA ASN A 156 -15.99 -26.21 26.81
C ASN A 156 -15.57 -25.79 25.41
N GLU A 157 -15.95 -26.54 24.38
CA GLU A 157 -15.59 -26.32 22.98
C GLU A 157 -16.06 -24.97 22.47
N ALA A 158 -17.25 -24.54 22.85
CA ALA A 158 -17.82 -23.27 22.39
C ALA A 158 -17.03 -22.07 22.90
N GLU A 159 -16.64 -22.09 24.17
CA GLU A 159 -15.81 -21.03 24.77
C GLU A 159 -14.40 -21.03 24.18
N PHE A 160 -13.83 -22.21 23.91
CA PHE A 160 -12.55 -22.32 23.24
C PHE A 160 -12.58 -21.74 21.82
N LEU A 161 -13.60 -22.06 21.02
CA LEU A 161 -13.76 -21.51 19.68
C LEU A 161 -13.95 -20.00 19.69
N ARG A 162 -14.73 -19.47 20.64
CA ARG A 162 -14.88 -18.02 20.83
C ARG A 162 -13.56 -17.37 21.19
N PHE A 163 -12.78 -17.98 22.08
CA PHE A 163 -11.46 -17.49 22.48
C PHE A 163 -10.51 -17.45 21.27
N VAL A 164 -10.39 -18.55 20.53
CA VAL A 164 -9.53 -18.63 19.34
C VAL A 164 -9.98 -17.64 18.28
N SER A 165 -11.29 -17.59 17.96
CA SER A 165 -11.83 -16.67 16.97
C SER A 165 -11.61 -15.20 17.34
N SER A 166 -11.87 -14.84 18.61
CA SER A 166 -11.61 -13.49 19.12
C SER A 166 -10.13 -13.12 19.07
N TYR A 167 -9.26 -14.05 19.45
CA TYR A 167 -7.83 -13.88 19.38
C TYR A 167 -7.34 -13.62 17.94
N MET A 168 -7.77 -14.48 17.02
CA MET A 168 -7.42 -14.37 15.60
C MET A 168 -7.93 -13.05 15.01
N THR A 169 -9.20 -12.71 15.28
CA THR A 169 -9.80 -11.47 14.76
C THR A 169 -9.07 -10.24 15.26
N ALA A 170 -8.75 -10.16 16.55
CA ALA A 170 -8.01 -9.04 17.11
C ALA A 170 -6.62 -8.89 16.49
N TYR A 171 -5.92 -10.02 16.29
CA TYR A 171 -4.60 -10.02 15.67
C TYR A 171 -4.63 -9.58 14.20
N TYR A 172 -5.60 -10.07 13.42
CA TYR A 172 -5.78 -9.66 12.02
C TYR A 172 -6.12 -8.18 11.90
N ASN A 173 -7.01 -7.70 12.75
CA ASN A 173 -7.39 -6.29 12.74
C ASN A 173 -6.20 -5.38 13.05
N ASP A 174 -5.33 -5.76 13.99
CA ASP A 174 -4.11 -5.00 14.30
C ASP A 174 -3.14 -4.98 13.10
N ILE A 175 -2.94 -6.12 12.44
CA ILE A 175 -2.06 -6.19 11.27
C ILE A 175 -2.63 -5.38 10.10
N GLU A 176 -3.91 -5.52 9.80
CA GLU A 176 -4.55 -4.79 8.70
C GLU A 176 -4.54 -3.27 8.95
N SER A 177 -4.81 -2.86 10.19
CA SER A 177 -4.69 -1.46 10.59
C SER A 177 -3.28 -0.90 10.39
N ARG A 178 -2.24 -1.69 10.70
CA ARG A 178 -0.85 -1.30 10.46
C ARG A 178 -0.51 -1.26 8.97
N ASN A 179 -1.03 -2.20 8.18
CA ASN A 179 -0.84 -2.20 6.74
C ASN A 179 -1.54 -0.99 6.10
N GLU A 180 -2.75 -0.65 6.54
CA GLU A 180 -3.43 0.58 6.13
C GLU A 180 -2.61 1.82 6.46
N ALA A 181 -2.07 1.90 7.68
CA ALA A 181 -1.23 3.02 8.09
C ALA A 181 0.02 3.15 7.20
N LYS A 182 0.66 2.04 6.80
CA LYS A 182 1.79 2.04 5.86
C LYS A 182 1.37 2.53 4.48
N ARG A 183 0.25 2.00 3.94
CA ARG A 183 -0.29 2.45 2.65
C ARG A 183 -0.58 3.94 2.66
N ARG A 184 -1.27 4.40 3.70
CA ARG A 184 -1.57 5.82 3.93
C ARG A 184 -0.30 6.66 3.96
N LEU A 185 0.71 6.26 4.74
CA LEU A 185 1.99 6.98 4.82
C LEU A 185 2.70 7.03 3.47
N THR A 186 2.64 5.96 2.69
CA THR A 186 3.23 5.93 1.33
C THR A 186 2.57 6.96 0.42
N VAL A 187 1.23 7.03 0.42
CA VAL A 187 0.50 8.04 -0.38
C VAL A 187 0.81 9.45 0.07
N LEU A 188 0.77 9.70 1.38
CA LEU A 188 1.06 11.02 1.94
C LEU A 188 2.47 11.47 1.60
N ASN A 189 3.46 10.58 1.72
CA ASN A 189 4.84 10.89 1.38
C ASN A 189 4.99 11.19 -0.12
N PHE A 190 4.29 10.46 -0.99
CA PHE A 190 4.30 10.69 -2.42
C PHE A 190 3.68 12.05 -2.78
N MET A 191 2.49 12.36 -2.24
CA MET A 191 1.81 13.64 -2.48
C MET A 191 2.62 14.83 -1.97
N ALA A 192 3.15 14.75 -0.75
CA ALA A 192 3.97 15.79 -0.16
C ALA A 192 5.32 15.94 -0.88
N GLY A 193 5.90 14.83 -1.35
CA GLY A 193 7.12 14.85 -2.15
C GLY A 193 6.93 15.59 -3.47
N LEU A 194 5.85 15.31 -4.21
CA LEU A 194 5.50 16.03 -5.44
C LEU A 194 5.25 17.52 -5.16
N SER A 195 4.55 17.83 -4.08
CA SER A 195 4.29 19.21 -3.68
C SER A 195 5.58 19.96 -3.32
N SER A 196 6.52 19.32 -2.62
CA SER A 196 7.82 19.87 -2.29
C SER A 196 8.67 20.18 -3.54
N LEU A 197 8.56 19.33 -4.56
CA LEU A 197 9.27 19.50 -5.83
C LEU A 197 8.57 20.48 -6.78
N GLY A 198 7.31 20.85 -6.51
CA GLY A 198 6.49 21.70 -7.34
C GLY A 198 6.14 21.09 -8.72
N THR A 199 6.27 19.76 -8.86
CA THR A 199 6.03 19.05 -10.12
C THR A 199 4.71 18.29 -10.07
N ASN A 200 3.94 18.36 -11.17
CA ASN A 200 2.66 17.64 -11.32
C ASN A 200 1.63 17.94 -10.22
N VAL A 201 1.72 19.11 -9.61
CA VAL A 201 0.74 19.62 -8.65
C VAL A 201 -0.12 20.65 -9.34
N VAL A 202 -1.43 20.50 -9.22
CA VAL A 202 -2.43 21.37 -9.86
C VAL A 202 -3.18 22.12 -8.76
N ASP A 203 -3.07 23.44 -8.75
CA ASP A 203 -3.95 24.29 -7.95
C ASP A 203 -5.24 24.58 -8.74
N LEU A 204 -6.28 23.85 -8.38
CA LEU A 204 -7.57 23.92 -9.07
C LEU A 204 -8.27 25.27 -8.91
N VAL A 205 -8.00 26.00 -7.82
CA VAL A 205 -8.56 27.34 -7.58
C VAL A 205 -7.94 28.34 -8.55
N ILE A 206 -6.62 28.30 -8.68
CA ILE A 206 -5.90 29.17 -9.63
C ILE A 206 -6.29 28.86 -11.07
N GLU A 207 -6.35 27.57 -11.43
CA GLU A 207 -6.74 27.18 -12.78
C GLU A 207 -8.18 27.54 -13.13
N TYR A 208 -9.12 27.36 -12.19
CA TYR A 208 -10.52 27.80 -12.37
C TYR A 208 -10.60 29.31 -12.60
N ASN A 209 -9.98 30.08 -11.73
CA ASN A 209 -9.96 31.54 -11.83
C ASN A 209 -9.34 32.02 -13.15
N THR A 210 -8.27 31.36 -13.60
CA THR A 210 -7.62 31.68 -14.89
C THR A 210 -8.53 31.33 -16.07
N ALA A 211 -9.22 30.18 -16.00
CA ALA A 211 -10.09 29.72 -17.09
C ALA A 211 -11.34 30.59 -17.28
N TYR A 212 -11.90 31.11 -16.19
CA TYR A 212 -13.16 31.87 -16.21
C TYR A 212 -12.97 33.38 -15.95
N GLY A 213 -11.73 33.85 -15.77
CA GLY A 213 -11.43 35.27 -15.51
C GLY A 213 -11.98 35.77 -14.17
N THR A 214 -12.08 34.91 -13.18
CA THR A 214 -12.60 35.21 -11.84
C THR A 214 -11.47 35.31 -10.81
N GLN A 215 -11.79 35.82 -9.61
CA GLN A 215 -10.86 35.91 -8.46
C GLN A 215 -11.52 35.32 -7.20
N LEU A 216 -12.10 34.13 -7.33
CA LEU A 216 -12.81 33.49 -6.26
C LEU A 216 -11.84 32.75 -5.32
N THR A 217 -12.11 32.82 -4.04
CA THR A 217 -11.41 32.05 -3.02
C THR A 217 -11.96 30.62 -2.97
N ARG A 218 -11.18 29.67 -2.41
CA ARG A 218 -11.64 28.30 -2.18
C ARG A 218 -12.99 28.25 -1.46
N LYS A 219 -13.18 29.08 -0.43
CA LYS A 219 -14.43 29.12 0.33
C LYS A 219 -15.64 29.53 -0.54
N GLN A 220 -15.45 30.46 -1.46
CA GLN A 220 -16.49 30.88 -2.40
C GLN A 220 -16.78 29.79 -3.44
N LEU A 221 -15.75 29.13 -3.98
CA LEU A 221 -15.93 28.03 -4.92
C LEU A 221 -16.66 26.81 -4.31
N LEU A 222 -16.55 26.62 -3.00
CA LEU A 222 -17.27 25.57 -2.26
C LEU A 222 -18.64 26.08 -1.75
N SER A 223 -19.05 27.33 -2.04
CA SER A 223 -20.38 27.83 -1.71
C SER A 223 -21.42 27.29 -2.70
N PRO A 224 -22.70 27.18 -2.32
CA PRO A 224 -23.75 26.62 -3.19
C PRO A 224 -23.87 27.30 -4.56
N GLU A 225 -23.47 28.56 -4.67
CA GLU A 225 -23.55 29.37 -5.91
C GLU A 225 -22.56 28.85 -7.00
N TYR A 226 -21.32 28.54 -6.61
CA TYR A 226 -20.25 28.17 -7.55
C TYR A 226 -19.89 26.69 -7.49
N HIS A 227 -20.39 25.98 -6.52
CA HIS A 227 -19.99 24.61 -6.20
C HIS A 227 -20.15 23.65 -7.39
N ARG A 228 -21.31 23.71 -8.05
CA ARG A 228 -21.63 22.86 -9.19
C ARG A 228 -20.70 23.09 -10.38
N ASP A 229 -20.45 24.36 -10.72
CA ASP A 229 -19.60 24.70 -11.86
C ASP A 229 -18.13 24.35 -11.58
N PHE A 230 -17.71 24.57 -10.34
CA PHE A 230 -16.38 24.16 -9.89
C PHE A 230 -16.20 22.64 -9.92
N MET A 231 -17.16 21.86 -9.44
CA MET A 231 -17.11 20.39 -9.54
C MET A 231 -17.05 19.91 -11.00
N ALA A 232 -17.86 20.48 -11.89
CA ALA A 232 -17.84 20.15 -13.31
C ALA A 232 -16.46 20.44 -13.93
N PHE A 233 -15.86 21.58 -13.57
CA PHE A 233 -14.51 21.93 -13.98
C PHE A 233 -13.47 20.92 -13.50
N VAL A 234 -13.51 20.52 -12.22
CA VAL A 234 -12.59 19.55 -11.63
C VAL A 234 -12.68 18.20 -12.34
N VAL A 235 -13.90 17.69 -12.54
CA VAL A 235 -14.11 16.42 -13.27
C VAL A 235 -13.58 16.49 -14.70
N ALA A 236 -13.85 17.60 -15.41
CA ALA A 236 -13.31 17.83 -16.74
C ALA A 236 -11.77 17.87 -16.75
N ARG A 237 -11.18 18.49 -15.72
CA ARG A 237 -9.72 18.55 -15.59
C ARG A 237 -9.11 17.16 -15.35
N ILE A 238 -9.67 16.35 -14.47
CA ILE A 238 -9.22 14.98 -14.22
C ILE A 238 -9.26 14.16 -15.52
N LYS A 239 -10.35 14.26 -16.29
CA LYS A 239 -10.48 13.58 -17.59
C LYS A 239 -9.40 14.01 -18.58
N LYS A 240 -9.12 15.32 -18.67
CA LYS A 240 -8.08 15.86 -19.54
C LYS A 240 -6.69 15.32 -19.12
N ASP A 241 -6.39 15.29 -17.85
CA ASP A 241 -5.10 14.79 -17.37
C ASP A 241 -4.98 13.28 -17.55
N SER A 242 -6.05 12.51 -17.27
CA SER A 242 -6.10 11.08 -17.57
C SER A 242 -5.79 10.79 -19.05
N LYS A 243 -6.34 11.61 -19.97
CA LYS A 243 -6.07 11.45 -21.40
C LYS A 243 -4.63 11.81 -21.76
N LYS A 244 -4.09 12.89 -21.19
CA LYS A 244 -2.70 13.32 -21.42
C LYS A 244 -1.67 12.33 -20.87
N MET A 245 -1.98 11.61 -19.78
CA MET A 245 -1.11 10.56 -19.23
C MET A 245 -0.98 9.35 -20.15
N GLN A 246 -1.90 9.17 -21.12
CA GLN A 246 -1.83 8.10 -22.11
C GLN A 246 -0.80 8.40 -23.20
N ASP A 247 -0.44 9.66 -23.39
CA ASP A 247 0.56 10.05 -24.37
C ASP A 247 1.97 9.79 -23.85
N ARG A 248 2.86 9.37 -24.73
CA ARG A 248 4.25 9.12 -24.40
C ARG A 248 5.00 10.45 -24.17
N THR A 249 5.22 10.81 -22.91
CA THR A 249 5.82 12.08 -22.51
C THR A 249 6.68 11.94 -21.25
N ALA A 250 7.62 12.85 -21.06
CA ALA A 250 8.40 12.97 -19.83
C ALA A 250 7.68 13.80 -18.76
N LYS A 251 6.59 14.52 -19.11
CA LYS A 251 5.97 15.54 -18.25
C LYS A 251 5.35 14.99 -16.97
N TYR A 252 4.69 13.82 -17.04
CA TYR A 252 3.96 13.24 -15.90
C TYR A 252 4.79 12.22 -15.12
N HIS A 253 6.09 12.11 -15.39
CA HIS A 253 6.95 11.13 -14.75
C HIS A 253 8.10 11.81 -14.03
N MET A 254 8.43 11.31 -12.85
CA MET A 254 9.59 11.78 -12.09
C MET A 254 10.85 11.12 -12.66
N ASN A 255 11.71 11.90 -13.26
CA ASN A 255 12.99 11.43 -13.81
C ASN A 255 14.10 11.60 -12.76
N LEU A 256 14.29 10.58 -11.92
CA LEU A 256 15.28 10.57 -10.83
C LEU A 256 16.73 10.65 -11.32
N THR A 257 16.98 10.28 -12.58
CA THR A 257 18.33 10.21 -13.14
C THR A 257 18.75 11.45 -13.92
N GLY A 258 17.92 12.50 -13.91
CA GLY A 258 18.15 13.71 -14.72
C GLY A 258 18.03 13.49 -16.24
N LYS A 259 17.52 12.32 -16.67
CA LYS A 259 17.27 12.01 -18.07
C LYS A 259 15.78 12.01 -18.34
N ASP A 260 15.37 12.62 -19.44
CA ASP A 260 13.98 12.63 -19.89
C ASP A 260 13.57 11.24 -20.42
N ILE A 261 13.03 10.41 -19.52
CA ILE A 261 12.51 9.09 -19.88
C ILE A 261 11.07 9.25 -20.32
N LEU A 262 10.79 9.00 -21.60
CA LEU A 262 9.44 9.03 -22.13
C LEU A 262 8.64 7.83 -21.66
N ARG A 263 7.55 8.07 -20.93
CA ARG A 263 6.64 7.05 -20.42
C ARG A 263 5.19 7.38 -20.79
N PHE A 264 4.34 6.39 -20.69
CA PHE A 264 2.89 6.53 -20.84
C PHE A 264 2.18 5.61 -19.87
N THR A 265 0.98 6.00 -19.45
CA THR A 265 0.14 5.21 -18.54
C THR A 265 -1.15 4.80 -19.25
N ARG A 266 -1.33 3.50 -19.45
CA ARG A 266 -2.57 2.96 -20.02
C ARG A 266 -3.75 3.21 -19.08
N PRO A 267 -4.99 3.33 -19.58
CA PRO A 267 -6.18 3.55 -18.76
C PRO A 267 -6.35 2.52 -17.62
N GLU A 268 -6.03 1.25 -17.89
CA GLU A 268 -6.14 0.16 -16.91
C GLU A 268 -5.18 0.32 -15.73
N ASN A 269 -4.06 1.00 -15.95
CA ASN A 269 -3.04 1.25 -14.92
C ASN A 269 -3.25 2.59 -14.20
N GLN A 270 -4.18 3.42 -14.65
CA GLN A 270 -4.51 4.66 -13.98
C GLN A 270 -5.37 4.39 -12.77
N LYS A 271 -5.02 4.99 -11.64
CA LYS A 271 -5.76 4.93 -10.39
C LYS A 271 -6.05 6.34 -9.91
N LEU A 272 -7.25 6.52 -9.35
CA LEU A 272 -7.71 7.79 -8.85
C LEU A 272 -8.12 7.63 -7.38
N LEU A 273 -7.38 8.28 -6.49
CA LEU A 273 -7.81 8.48 -5.09
C LEU A 273 -8.51 9.82 -4.99
N MET A 274 -9.70 9.86 -4.40
CA MET A 274 -10.47 11.08 -4.24
C MET A 274 -10.99 11.23 -2.82
N TYR A 275 -11.05 12.47 -2.34
CA TYR A 275 -11.69 12.78 -1.08
C TYR A 275 -13.20 12.52 -1.17
N THR A 276 -13.73 11.74 -0.24
CA THR A 276 -15.09 11.18 -0.30
C THR A 276 -16.16 12.24 -0.44
N ASP A 277 -16.15 13.26 0.42
CA ASP A 277 -17.21 14.28 0.44
C ASP A 277 -17.32 15.01 -0.88
N PHE A 278 -16.18 15.45 -1.42
CA PHE A 278 -16.17 16.13 -2.71
C PHE A 278 -16.70 15.23 -3.84
N TRP A 279 -16.33 13.95 -3.82
CA TRP A 279 -16.77 13.04 -4.88
C TRP A 279 -18.26 12.74 -4.81
N ILE A 280 -18.80 12.47 -3.62
CA ILE A 280 -20.23 12.21 -3.40
C ILE A 280 -21.05 13.44 -3.79
N ASP A 281 -20.60 14.63 -3.42
CA ASP A 281 -21.25 15.88 -3.83
C ASP A 281 -21.24 16.04 -5.35
N SER A 282 -20.15 15.68 -6.01
CA SER A 282 -20.06 15.69 -7.47
C SER A 282 -21.00 14.66 -8.11
N GLU A 283 -21.11 13.46 -7.57
CA GLU A 283 -22.05 12.43 -8.05
C GLU A 283 -23.50 12.87 -7.92
N THR A 284 -23.87 13.55 -6.84
CA THR A 284 -25.25 13.95 -6.58
C THR A 284 -25.66 15.19 -7.34
N GLN A 285 -24.77 16.15 -7.54
CA GLN A 285 -25.11 17.47 -8.08
C GLN A 285 -24.75 17.66 -9.55
N VAL A 286 -23.66 17.05 -10.03
CA VAL A 286 -23.14 17.27 -11.38
C VAL A 286 -23.52 16.16 -12.34
N PHE A 287 -23.37 14.91 -11.96
CA PHE A 287 -23.52 13.78 -12.88
C PHE A 287 -24.94 13.58 -13.41
N PRO A 288 -26.01 13.76 -12.62
CA PRO A 288 -27.38 13.59 -13.12
C PRO A 288 -27.73 14.56 -14.27
N THR A 289 -27.03 15.68 -14.35
CA THR A 289 -27.39 16.77 -15.29
C THR A 289 -26.46 16.87 -16.51
N VAL A 290 -25.26 16.32 -16.45
CA VAL A 290 -24.21 16.56 -17.47
C VAL A 290 -23.71 15.30 -18.16
N PHE A 291 -23.86 14.12 -17.54
CA PHE A 291 -23.21 12.92 -18.04
C PHE A 291 -24.06 11.65 -17.95
N ASN A 292 -24.03 10.86 -19.04
CA ASN A 292 -24.41 9.45 -18.99
C ASN A 292 -23.33 8.67 -18.25
N ASP A 293 -23.71 7.74 -17.37
CA ASP A 293 -22.85 6.89 -16.53
C ASP A 293 -21.72 6.17 -17.29
N GLU A 294 -21.92 5.85 -18.56
CA GLU A 294 -20.92 5.17 -19.39
C GLU A 294 -19.70 6.06 -19.75
N GLN A 295 -19.85 7.38 -19.73
CA GLN A 295 -18.75 8.30 -20.03
C GLN A 295 -17.85 8.59 -18.82
N LEU A 296 -18.24 8.12 -17.67
CA LEU A 296 -17.53 8.33 -16.38
C LEU A 296 -16.58 7.21 -16.00
N LYS A 297 -16.23 6.31 -16.90
CA LYS A 297 -15.12 5.38 -16.68
C LYS A 297 -13.78 6.14 -16.66
N ILE A 298 -13.67 7.05 -15.70
CA ILE A 298 -12.37 7.47 -15.19
C ILE A 298 -11.77 6.23 -14.50
N ALA A 299 -10.46 6.11 -14.59
CA ALA A 299 -9.63 5.13 -13.90
C ALA A 299 -10.27 4.55 -12.64
N ASP A 300 -9.97 3.34 -12.31
CA ASP A 300 -10.41 2.65 -11.10
C ASP A 300 -10.30 3.60 -9.91
N LYS A 301 -11.47 4.10 -9.45
CA LYS A 301 -11.55 5.13 -8.43
C LYS A 301 -11.65 4.51 -7.04
N GLU A 302 -11.01 5.15 -6.09
CA GLU A 302 -11.09 4.79 -4.70
C GLU A 302 -11.36 6.04 -3.86
N LEU A 303 -12.33 5.96 -2.96
CA LEU A 303 -12.71 7.05 -2.09
C LEU A 303 -11.99 6.97 -0.75
N VAL A 304 -11.50 8.11 -0.28
CA VAL A 304 -10.73 8.25 0.95
C VAL A 304 -11.44 9.24 1.88
N ASN A 305 -11.81 8.79 3.07
CA ASN A 305 -12.52 9.62 4.05
C ASN A 305 -11.62 10.63 4.78
N GLY A 306 -10.35 10.61 4.55
CA GLY A 306 -9.36 11.53 5.09
C GLY A 306 -7.95 11.10 4.76
N TRP A 307 -7.08 12.07 4.52
CA TRP A 307 -5.71 11.78 4.11
C TRP A 307 -4.82 11.42 5.31
N GLN A 308 -4.58 12.36 6.18
CA GLN A 308 -3.73 12.17 7.37
C GLN A 308 -4.57 11.82 8.60
N GLU A 309 -5.62 12.57 8.82
CA GLU A 309 -6.58 12.35 9.88
C GLU A 309 -7.93 11.95 9.28
N PHE A 310 -8.76 11.27 10.06
CA PHE A 310 -10.09 10.91 9.64
C PHE A 310 -10.90 12.20 9.39
N ASP A 311 -11.66 12.22 8.31
CA ASP A 311 -12.54 13.32 7.91
C ASP A 311 -11.82 14.67 7.64
N SER A 312 -10.53 14.60 7.32
CA SER A 312 -9.71 15.77 7.01
C SER A 312 -9.11 15.72 5.62
N PRO A 313 -9.34 16.74 4.78
CA PRO A 313 -8.69 16.87 3.47
C PRO A 313 -7.26 17.43 3.56
N ALA A 314 -6.78 17.78 4.76
CA ALA A 314 -5.47 18.39 4.96
C ALA A 314 -4.34 17.37 5.05
N ILE A 315 -3.16 17.77 4.58
CA ILE A 315 -1.91 17.00 4.68
C ILE A 315 -0.85 17.92 5.23
N ASN A 316 -0.24 17.54 6.36
CA ASN A 316 0.89 18.22 6.99
C ASN A 316 1.96 17.19 7.33
N ILE A 317 2.95 17.04 6.46
CA ILE A 317 3.99 16.02 6.61
C ILE A 317 5.33 16.52 6.08
N THR A 318 6.41 16.08 6.70
CA THR A 318 7.76 16.24 6.16
C THR A 318 8.12 15.00 5.34
N PRO A 319 8.08 15.06 3.99
CA PRO A 319 8.26 13.90 3.16
C PRO A 319 9.71 13.43 3.13
N ASN A 320 9.90 12.15 2.82
CA ASN A 320 11.18 11.65 2.37
C ASN A 320 11.26 11.85 0.85
N ILE A 321 12.29 12.54 0.41
CA ILE A 321 12.55 12.83 -1.01
C ILE A 321 13.84 12.13 -1.44
N ILE A 322 13.95 11.84 -2.72
CA ILE A 322 15.17 11.29 -3.31
C ILE A 322 15.93 12.47 -3.93
N ASP A 323 17.18 12.65 -3.52
CA ASP A 323 18.04 13.70 -4.08
C ASP A 323 18.56 13.33 -5.49
N ALA A 324 19.28 14.27 -6.12
CA ALA A 324 19.85 14.07 -7.45
C ALA A 324 20.85 12.89 -7.53
N ASN A 325 21.38 12.45 -6.39
CA ASN A 325 22.30 11.32 -6.28
C ASN A 325 21.57 9.98 -6.04
N GLY A 326 20.24 9.99 -5.98
CA GLY A 326 19.43 8.82 -5.70
C GLY A 326 19.36 8.41 -4.22
N VAL A 327 19.78 9.29 -3.32
CA VAL A 327 19.77 9.03 -1.88
C VAL A 327 18.48 9.57 -1.27
N SER A 328 17.79 8.72 -0.51
CA SER A 328 16.59 9.13 0.24
C SER A 328 16.99 9.97 1.45
N LYS A 329 16.42 11.15 1.57
CA LYS A 329 16.56 12.03 2.72
C LYS A 329 15.24 12.68 3.10
N LYS A 330 15.12 13.03 4.37
CA LYS A 330 13.97 13.79 4.85
C LYS A 330 14.05 15.22 4.31
N ALA A 331 12.92 15.75 3.84
CA ALA A 331 12.85 17.15 3.41
C ALA A 331 13.17 18.10 4.58
N GLU A 332 13.73 19.25 4.28
CA GLU A 332 14.11 20.26 5.29
C GLU A 332 12.89 20.96 5.89
N LYS A 333 11.81 21.05 5.12
CA LYS A 333 10.60 21.76 5.52
C LYS A 333 9.39 20.82 5.49
N GLU A 334 8.49 21.04 6.41
CA GLU A 334 7.16 20.46 6.38
C GLU A 334 6.37 20.99 5.19
N VAL A 335 5.69 20.09 4.51
CA VAL A 335 4.77 20.42 3.43
C VAL A 335 3.35 20.45 3.99
N SER A 336 2.70 21.59 3.84
CA SER A 336 1.30 21.78 4.23
C SER A 336 0.44 21.94 2.98
N ILE A 337 -0.48 21.00 2.79
CA ILE A 337 -1.52 21.05 1.76
C ILE A 337 -2.86 21.20 2.49
N PRO A 338 -3.46 22.38 2.53
CA PRO A 338 -4.62 22.61 3.38
C PRO A 338 -5.89 21.90 2.88
N TYR A 339 -5.93 21.54 1.60
CA TYR A 339 -7.05 20.81 0.98
C TYR A 339 -6.55 20.00 -0.21
N ALA A 340 -6.27 18.73 0.02
CA ALA A 340 -5.94 17.79 -1.04
C ALA A 340 -7.22 17.13 -1.54
N LEU A 341 -7.55 17.36 -2.80
CA LEU A 341 -8.78 16.87 -3.41
C LEU A 341 -8.64 15.41 -3.84
N GLY A 342 -7.53 15.08 -4.47
CA GLY A 342 -7.30 13.74 -5.00
C GLY A 342 -5.90 13.56 -5.57
N LEU A 343 -5.62 12.33 -5.97
CA LEU A 343 -4.39 11.90 -6.61
C LEU A 343 -4.70 10.98 -7.77
N LEU A 344 -4.35 11.41 -8.99
CA LEU A 344 -4.37 10.58 -10.18
C LEU A 344 -2.94 10.06 -10.43
N TYR A 345 -2.75 8.74 -10.50
CA TYR A 345 -1.43 8.14 -10.60
C TYR A 345 -1.41 6.82 -11.37
N ASP A 346 -0.22 6.41 -11.81
CA ASP A 346 0.02 5.08 -12.35
C ASP A 346 0.10 4.07 -11.21
N ARG A 347 -0.61 2.95 -11.32
CA ARG A 347 -0.61 1.88 -10.32
C ARG A 347 0.80 1.44 -9.89
N ARG A 348 1.79 1.57 -10.77
CA ARG A 348 3.19 1.19 -10.51
C ARG A 348 4.00 2.27 -9.81
N ALA A 349 3.44 3.48 -9.62
CA ALA A 349 4.17 4.60 -9.00
C ALA A 349 4.39 4.41 -7.50
N MET A 350 3.55 3.63 -6.84
CA MET A 350 3.63 3.37 -5.42
C MET A 350 3.38 1.90 -5.12
N GLY A 351 4.09 1.39 -4.12
CA GLY A 351 3.90 0.03 -3.65
C GLY A 351 4.38 -0.15 -2.22
N VAL A 352 3.82 -1.13 -1.53
CA VAL A 352 4.26 -1.57 -0.20
C VAL A 352 4.74 -3.00 -0.33
N ASN A 353 5.97 -3.26 0.10
CA ASN A 353 6.54 -4.59 0.12
C ASN A 353 6.53 -5.11 1.56
N ASN A 354 5.78 -6.17 1.81
CA ASN A 354 5.72 -6.84 3.10
C ASN A 354 6.67 -8.04 3.07
N GLN A 355 7.61 -8.06 4.00
CA GLN A 355 8.43 -9.24 4.21
C GLN A 355 7.69 -10.26 5.07
N TRP A 356 8.18 -11.49 5.03
CA TRP A 356 7.56 -12.59 5.74
C TRP A 356 7.33 -12.31 7.23
N MET A 357 6.12 -12.65 7.71
CA MET A 357 5.75 -12.59 9.11
C MET A 357 5.92 -13.96 9.77
N TYR A 358 6.48 -13.97 10.95
CA TYR A 358 6.53 -15.16 11.78
C TYR A 358 6.09 -14.82 13.20
N SER A 359 5.45 -15.79 13.85
CA SER A 359 5.08 -15.72 15.26
C SER A 359 6.17 -16.40 16.09
N ALA A 360 6.66 -15.72 17.11
CA ALA A 360 7.61 -16.27 18.06
C ALA A 360 7.17 -15.96 19.48
N ASP A 361 7.32 -16.95 20.38
CA ASP A 361 7.18 -16.73 21.81
C ASP A 361 8.46 -16.11 22.36
N ARG A 362 8.33 -14.97 23.04
CA ARG A 362 9.44 -14.35 23.78
C ARG A 362 9.25 -14.57 25.26
N LYS A 363 10.09 -15.39 25.86
CA LYS A 363 10.31 -15.36 27.31
C LYS A 363 10.77 -13.96 27.70
N SER A 364 9.95 -13.23 28.46
CA SER A 364 10.46 -12.11 29.22
C SER A 364 11.31 -12.66 30.38
N THR A 365 12.59 -12.71 30.21
CA THR A 365 13.51 -12.77 31.30
C THR A 365 13.38 -11.47 32.10
N ARG A 366 12.45 -11.41 33.03
CA ARG A 366 12.59 -10.47 34.13
C ARG A 366 13.84 -10.92 34.88
N LEU A 367 14.92 -10.21 34.68
CA LEU A 367 16.01 -10.17 35.65
C LEU A 367 15.39 -9.69 36.97
N ASN A 368 15.13 -10.63 37.87
CA ASN A 368 14.91 -10.31 39.27
C ASN A 368 16.18 -9.66 39.79
N SER A 369 16.22 -8.33 39.80
CA SER A 369 17.18 -7.55 40.55
C SER A 369 16.78 -7.54 42.04
N SER A 370 16.72 -8.72 42.63
CA SER A 370 16.56 -8.88 44.09
C SER A 370 17.72 -9.68 44.67
N HIS A 371 18.94 -9.23 44.41
CA HIS A 371 20.11 -9.56 45.25
C HIS A 371 21.09 -8.38 45.17
N ALA A 372 20.80 -7.38 45.98
CA ALA A 372 21.81 -6.48 46.47
C ALA A 372 21.40 -6.16 47.92
N THR A 373 21.92 -6.94 48.81
CA THR A 373 22.23 -6.51 50.20
C THR A 373 23.69 -6.16 50.24
#